data_93d11d1053dd1884e5d479fba1afa381
#
_entry.id   93d11d1053dd1884e5d479fba1afa381
#
_cell.length_a   1.000
_cell.length_b   1.000
_cell.length_c   1.000
_cell.angle_alpha   90.00
_cell.angle_beta   90.00
_cell.angle_gamma   90.00
#
_symmetry.space_group_name_H-M   'P 1'
#
loop_
_entity.id
_entity.type
_entity.pdbx_description
1 polymer ?
#
loop_
_entity_poly.entity_id
_entity_poly.type
_entity_poly.pdbx_seq_one_letter_code
_entity_poly.pdbx_strand_id
1 'polypeptide(L)'
;MRKIGILGGTFNPIHKGHMTMAKKALEQFDLEEVWFMPSKRPPHKDNSQLVSDEERKNMIALSIAWEDKFKLSKMELLRDGVTYTVDTLKQLKTEYPEDEFYFILGADSLYQIENWKEPAEVMKLAHILCAPRYPSTLLEDELRRGNLEDKYGADIHFIKMDPMRVSSESIRAMLKCGQEEAVDYLPEAVFDYIHEHKLYPAIDRQAIREKLRGILKPSRYLHTVGVENTAACLAMRYGADMNLAALAGLLHDCAKNLSNEELLAESQKYRLEISEVEKRQPFLLHGKLGAFYAKNKYGIDEDGVLDAITWHTTGHPGMSLLEEIIFIADYIEPSRREIPGLSEIRRLVFVNLTEAVYLTLKNTLEYLKNDTQSELDPHTYETYLYYKEKLGK
;
A
#
# COMPACT_ATOMS: atom_id res chain seq x y z
N MET A 1 11.22 5.36 -38.80
CA MET A 1 10.17 5.62 -37.77
C MET A 1 10.02 4.33 -37.00
N ARG A 2 10.70 4.26 -35.82
CA ARG A 2 10.67 3.08 -34.96
C ARG A 2 9.50 3.17 -34.00
N LYS A 3 8.92 2.03 -33.65
CA LYS A 3 7.91 1.92 -32.61
C LYS A 3 8.59 1.51 -31.29
N ILE A 4 8.63 2.40 -30.33
CA ILE A 4 9.36 2.18 -29.06
C ILE A 4 8.37 2.18 -27.89
N GLY A 5 8.34 1.08 -27.16
CA GLY A 5 7.61 0.97 -25.89
C GLY A 5 8.40 1.61 -24.75
N ILE A 6 7.74 2.41 -23.92
CA ILE A 6 8.32 3.00 -22.70
C ILE A 6 7.60 2.41 -21.49
N LEU A 7 8.27 1.54 -20.76
CA LEU A 7 7.77 1.03 -19.50
C LEU A 7 8.41 1.82 -18.35
N GLY A 8 7.67 2.82 -17.88
CA GLY A 8 8.07 3.65 -16.74
C GLY A 8 7.68 3.02 -15.40
N GLY A 9 8.50 3.19 -14.39
CA GLY A 9 8.18 2.70 -13.05
C GLY A 9 9.31 2.88 -12.04
N THR A 10 9.00 2.66 -10.77
CA THR A 10 10.02 2.67 -9.71
C THR A 10 10.88 1.42 -9.75
N PHE A 11 10.30 0.27 -10.14
CA PHE A 11 10.98 -1.05 -10.15
C PHE A 11 11.66 -1.37 -8.82
N ASN A 12 10.91 -1.33 -7.75
CA ASN A 12 11.40 -1.51 -6.37
C ASN A 12 10.75 -2.71 -5.65
N PRO A 13 11.04 -3.97 -6.06
CA PRO A 13 11.83 -4.42 -7.20
C PRO A 13 11.05 -4.51 -8.53
N ILE A 14 11.77 -4.72 -9.63
CA ILE A 14 11.19 -5.24 -10.88
C ILE A 14 10.70 -6.68 -10.62
N HIS A 15 9.62 -7.09 -11.29
CA HIS A 15 9.02 -8.42 -11.09
C HIS A 15 8.44 -9.00 -12.40
N LYS A 16 8.05 -10.28 -12.36
CA LYS A 16 7.52 -11.00 -13.53
C LYS A 16 6.34 -10.30 -14.19
N GLY A 17 5.54 -9.52 -13.43
CA GLY A 17 4.46 -8.70 -13.98
C GLY A 17 4.95 -7.63 -14.94
N HIS A 18 6.00 -6.91 -14.59
CA HIS A 18 6.62 -5.92 -15.47
C HIS A 18 7.17 -6.59 -16.74
N MET A 19 7.83 -7.76 -16.58
CA MET A 19 8.38 -8.51 -17.71
C MET A 19 7.29 -9.00 -18.66
N THR A 20 6.19 -9.51 -18.12
CA THR A 20 5.04 -9.97 -18.91
C THR A 20 4.40 -8.81 -19.67
N MET A 21 4.19 -7.66 -19.02
CA MET A 21 3.68 -6.45 -19.68
C MET A 21 4.56 -6.03 -20.86
N ALA A 22 5.87 -5.92 -20.63
CA ALA A 22 6.83 -5.52 -21.67
C ALA A 22 6.82 -6.49 -22.85
N LYS A 23 6.86 -7.80 -22.57
CA LYS A 23 6.84 -8.85 -23.59
C LYS A 23 5.55 -8.83 -24.41
N LYS A 24 4.39 -8.73 -23.73
CA LYS A 24 3.09 -8.69 -24.41
C LYS A 24 2.90 -7.42 -25.23
N ALA A 25 3.37 -6.27 -24.75
CA ALA A 25 3.37 -5.03 -25.53
C ALA A 25 4.26 -5.16 -26.77
N LEU A 26 5.48 -5.67 -26.62
CA LEU A 26 6.41 -5.90 -27.72
C LEU A 26 5.78 -6.74 -28.85
N GLU A 27 5.16 -7.89 -28.44
CA GLU A 27 4.58 -8.86 -29.39
C GLU A 27 3.29 -8.36 -30.05
N GLN A 28 2.38 -7.70 -29.30
CA GLN A 28 1.04 -7.37 -29.80
C GLN A 28 0.99 -6.08 -30.62
N PHE A 29 1.94 -5.17 -30.42
CA PHE A 29 1.97 -3.87 -31.08
C PHE A 29 3.14 -3.73 -32.06
N ASP A 30 3.84 -4.82 -32.35
CA ASP A 30 4.99 -4.88 -33.26
C ASP A 30 6.04 -3.81 -32.91
N LEU A 31 6.37 -3.68 -31.60
CA LEU A 31 7.38 -2.74 -31.14
C LEU A 31 8.78 -3.21 -31.54
N GLU A 32 9.65 -2.30 -31.92
CA GLU A 32 11.05 -2.64 -32.22
C GLU A 32 11.86 -2.83 -30.95
N GLU A 33 11.59 -2.01 -29.93
CA GLU A 33 12.24 -2.09 -28.60
C GLU A 33 11.24 -1.74 -27.51
N VAL A 34 11.51 -2.21 -26.29
CA VAL A 34 10.88 -1.72 -25.04
C VAL A 34 11.95 -1.19 -24.10
N TRP A 35 11.83 0.08 -23.75
CA TRP A 35 12.74 0.75 -22.84
C TRP A 35 12.20 0.72 -21.41
N PHE A 36 12.88 0.01 -20.51
CA PHE A 36 12.62 0.04 -19.08
C PHE A 36 13.23 1.31 -18.51
N MET A 37 12.40 2.18 -18.00
CA MET A 37 12.79 3.52 -17.56
C MET A 37 12.51 3.71 -16.07
N PRO A 38 13.52 3.42 -15.20
CA PRO A 38 13.36 3.61 -13.77
C PRO A 38 13.27 5.10 -13.42
N SER A 39 12.21 5.47 -12.70
CA SER A 39 12.05 6.84 -12.20
C SER A 39 12.97 7.09 -11.01
N LYS A 40 13.57 8.30 -10.93
CA LYS A 40 14.44 8.71 -9.83
C LYS A 40 13.63 9.08 -8.59
N ARG A 41 12.69 10.01 -8.75
CA ARG A 41 11.82 10.52 -7.68
C ARG A 41 10.39 10.69 -8.21
N PRO A 42 9.56 9.67 -8.18
CA PRO A 42 8.17 9.79 -8.59
C PRO A 42 7.39 10.73 -7.66
N PRO A 43 6.55 11.64 -8.20
CA PRO A 43 5.89 12.68 -7.42
C PRO A 43 4.86 12.15 -6.40
N HIS A 44 4.34 10.95 -6.61
CA HIS A 44 3.23 10.38 -5.84
C HIS A 44 3.65 9.25 -4.89
N LYS A 45 4.97 9.01 -4.70
CA LYS A 45 5.46 7.93 -3.83
C LYS A 45 6.41 8.46 -2.76
N ASP A 46 6.34 7.86 -1.58
CA ASP A 46 7.35 8.05 -0.55
C ASP A 46 8.68 7.45 -1.02
N ASN A 47 9.66 8.31 -1.26
CA ASN A 47 10.97 7.90 -1.76
C ASN A 47 11.90 7.36 -0.66
N SER A 48 11.48 7.41 0.62
CA SER A 48 12.28 6.92 1.75
C SER A 48 12.51 5.40 1.72
N GLN A 49 11.68 4.68 0.96
CA GLN A 49 11.67 3.22 0.88
C GLN A 49 12.30 2.67 -0.40
N LEU A 50 12.73 3.54 -1.29
CA LEU A 50 13.39 3.09 -2.50
C LEU A 50 14.80 2.61 -2.17
N VAL A 51 15.14 1.39 -2.59
CA VAL A 51 16.54 1.01 -2.67
C VAL A 51 17.25 1.94 -3.66
N SER A 52 18.57 2.02 -3.59
CA SER A 52 19.34 2.96 -4.40
C SER A 52 19.01 2.85 -5.90
N ASP A 53 19.20 3.94 -6.62
CA ASP A 53 19.04 3.95 -8.08
C ASP A 53 19.92 2.88 -8.75
N GLU A 54 21.11 2.63 -8.18
CA GLU A 54 22.05 1.61 -8.67
C GLU A 54 21.48 0.21 -8.49
N GLU A 55 20.92 -0.12 -7.31
CA GLU A 55 20.29 -1.42 -7.05
C GLU A 55 19.12 -1.68 -8.01
N ARG A 56 18.24 -0.68 -8.19
CA ARG A 56 17.09 -0.79 -9.10
C ARG A 56 17.53 -0.99 -10.54
N LYS A 57 18.54 -0.25 -10.98
CA LYS A 57 19.17 -0.39 -12.30
C LYS A 57 19.74 -1.79 -12.51
N ASN A 58 20.45 -2.33 -11.51
CA ASN A 58 21.06 -3.66 -11.60
C ASN A 58 19.99 -4.76 -11.68
N MET A 59 18.93 -4.67 -10.84
CA MET A 59 17.81 -5.61 -10.92
C MET A 59 17.10 -5.58 -12.28
N ILE A 60 16.93 -4.39 -12.88
CA ILE A 60 16.36 -4.28 -14.23
C ILE A 60 17.30 -4.92 -15.25
N ALA A 61 18.59 -4.60 -15.22
CA ALA A 61 19.57 -5.16 -16.16
C ALA A 61 19.59 -6.70 -16.14
N LEU A 62 19.56 -7.30 -14.94
CA LEU A 62 19.45 -8.73 -14.76
C LEU A 62 18.16 -9.32 -15.36
N SER A 63 17.04 -8.61 -15.18
CA SER A 63 15.73 -9.06 -15.67
C SER A 63 15.62 -9.06 -17.19
N ILE A 64 16.27 -8.11 -17.87
CA ILE A 64 16.11 -7.91 -19.32
C ILE A 64 17.21 -8.55 -20.16
N ALA A 65 18.24 -9.12 -19.55
CA ALA A 65 19.44 -9.64 -20.24
C ALA A 65 19.18 -10.75 -21.28
N TRP A 66 18.01 -11.42 -21.20
CA TRP A 66 17.63 -12.51 -22.08
C TRP A 66 16.93 -12.06 -23.39
N GLU A 67 16.55 -10.78 -23.51
CA GLU A 67 15.79 -10.24 -24.65
C GLU A 67 16.50 -9.01 -25.23
N ASP A 68 17.03 -9.15 -26.42
CA ASP A 68 17.81 -8.09 -27.09
C ASP A 68 17.00 -6.84 -27.39
N LYS A 69 15.68 -6.96 -27.52
CA LYS A 69 14.77 -5.84 -27.75
C LYS A 69 14.40 -5.05 -26.48
N PHE A 70 14.79 -5.55 -25.30
CA PHE A 70 14.63 -4.82 -24.05
C PHE A 70 15.85 -3.97 -23.76
N LYS A 71 15.64 -2.72 -23.41
CA LYS A 71 16.71 -1.75 -23.13
C LYS A 71 16.48 -1.07 -21.80
N LEU A 72 17.54 -0.85 -21.04
CA LEU A 72 17.52 -0.02 -19.84
C LEU A 72 17.80 1.43 -20.21
N SER A 73 16.81 2.32 -20.03
CA SER A 73 16.98 3.77 -20.18
C SER A 73 17.32 4.39 -18.83
N LYS A 74 18.40 5.17 -18.77
CA LYS A 74 18.82 5.92 -17.58
C LYS A 74 18.32 7.37 -17.59
N MET A 75 17.50 7.77 -18.56
CA MET A 75 17.10 9.15 -18.82
C MET A 75 16.54 9.83 -17.55
N GLU A 76 15.59 9.20 -16.86
CA GLU A 76 15.01 9.76 -15.64
C GLU A 76 15.96 9.69 -14.44
N LEU A 77 16.82 8.69 -14.34
CA LEU A 77 17.82 8.60 -13.25
C LEU A 77 18.85 9.71 -13.32
N LEU A 78 19.19 10.20 -14.51
CA LEU A 78 20.16 11.28 -14.73
C LEU A 78 19.56 12.67 -14.53
N ARG A 79 18.23 12.79 -14.46
CA ARG A 79 17.53 14.07 -14.27
C ARG A 79 17.54 14.48 -12.81
N ASP A 80 17.78 15.78 -12.56
CA ASP A 80 17.66 16.34 -11.21
C ASP A 80 16.22 16.68 -10.86
N GLY A 81 15.84 16.45 -9.58
CA GLY A 81 14.52 16.77 -9.06
C GLY A 81 13.47 15.68 -9.29
N VAL A 82 12.20 16.08 -9.26
CA VAL A 82 11.04 15.18 -9.46
C VAL A 82 10.90 14.86 -10.95
N THR A 83 10.67 13.60 -11.26
CA THR A 83 10.50 13.14 -12.65
C THR A 83 9.02 13.06 -13.00
N TYR A 84 8.61 13.78 -14.04
CA TYR A 84 7.24 13.74 -14.57
C TYR A 84 7.25 13.12 -15.97
N THR A 85 6.28 12.26 -16.24
CA THR A 85 6.13 11.56 -17.51
C THR A 85 6.08 12.53 -18.72
N VAL A 86 5.39 13.65 -18.59
CA VAL A 86 5.31 14.65 -19.67
C VAL A 86 6.68 15.22 -20.05
N ASP A 87 7.53 15.50 -19.05
CA ASP A 87 8.88 16.04 -19.32
C ASP A 87 9.76 14.99 -20.01
N THR A 88 9.57 13.72 -19.66
CA THR A 88 10.25 12.57 -20.27
C THR A 88 9.81 12.39 -21.74
N LEU A 89 8.52 12.41 -22.01
CA LEU A 89 8.01 12.28 -23.37
C LEU A 89 8.41 13.47 -24.27
N LYS A 90 8.41 14.70 -23.75
CA LYS A 90 8.91 15.89 -24.47
C LYS A 90 10.39 15.75 -24.83
N GLN A 91 11.21 15.27 -23.89
CA GLN A 91 12.62 15.01 -24.13
C GLN A 91 12.83 13.93 -25.20
N LEU A 92 12.09 12.80 -25.10
CA LEU A 92 12.14 11.73 -26.11
C LEU A 92 11.76 12.21 -27.49
N LYS A 93 10.70 13.00 -27.64
CA LYS A 93 10.30 13.59 -28.93
C LYS A 93 11.34 14.57 -29.49
N THR A 94 12.12 15.22 -28.61
CA THR A 94 13.22 16.10 -29.03
C THR A 94 14.44 15.32 -29.50
N GLU A 95 14.82 14.25 -28.77
CA GLU A 95 15.99 13.43 -29.08
C GLU A 95 15.74 12.46 -30.24
N TYR A 96 14.50 11.99 -30.39
CA TYR A 96 14.07 11.01 -31.39
C TYR A 96 12.79 11.47 -32.12
N PRO A 97 12.85 12.55 -32.91
CA PRO A 97 11.66 13.19 -33.51
C PRO A 97 10.88 12.29 -34.50
N GLU A 98 11.56 11.32 -35.11
CA GLU A 98 10.98 10.40 -36.10
C GLU A 98 10.39 9.14 -35.46
N ASP A 99 10.54 8.93 -34.15
CA ASP A 99 10.10 7.71 -33.49
C ASP A 99 8.69 7.87 -32.90
N GLU A 100 7.92 6.78 -32.90
CA GLU A 100 6.63 6.67 -32.24
C GLU A 100 6.82 6.04 -30.86
N PHE A 101 6.24 6.67 -29.82
CA PHE A 101 6.34 6.19 -28.46
C PHE A 101 5.02 5.60 -27.99
N TYR A 102 5.13 4.44 -27.37
CA TYR A 102 4.05 3.68 -26.77
C TYR A 102 4.29 3.59 -25.25
N PHE A 103 3.54 4.38 -24.46
CA PHE A 103 3.72 4.41 -23.01
C PHE A 103 2.95 3.27 -22.36
N ILE A 104 3.68 2.34 -21.74
CA ILE A 104 3.14 1.11 -21.15
C ILE A 104 2.87 1.36 -19.66
N LEU A 105 1.63 1.13 -19.22
CA LEU A 105 1.20 1.32 -17.84
C LEU A 105 0.17 0.27 -17.40
N GLY A 106 -0.04 0.12 -16.09
CA GLY A 106 -1.12 -0.69 -15.54
C GLY A 106 -2.42 0.08 -15.39
N ALA A 107 -3.54 -0.62 -15.25
CA ALA A 107 -4.86 -0.02 -15.11
C ALA A 107 -4.95 1.01 -13.96
N ASP A 108 -4.31 0.77 -12.80
CA ASP A 108 -4.29 1.75 -11.70
C ASP A 108 -3.75 3.12 -12.14
N SER A 109 -2.68 3.11 -12.96
CA SER A 109 -2.10 4.33 -13.50
C SER A 109 -3.03 5.01 -14.51
N LEU A 110 -3.78 4.23 -15.30
CA LEU A 110 -4.78 4.77 -16.22
C LEU A 110 -5.92 5.48 -15.47
N TYR A 111 -6.36 4.93 -14.35
CA TYR A 111 -7.38 5.58 -13.50
C TYR A 111 -6.89 6.89 -12.88
N GLN A 112 -5.60 7.00 -12.61
CA GLN A 112 -4.98 8.18 -12.00
C GLN A 112 -4.35 9.16 -12.98
N ILE A 113 -4.33 8.87 -14.29
CA ILE A 113 -3.58 9.64 -15.30
C ILE A 113 -4.02 11.12 -15.36
N GLU A 114 -5.28 11.42 -15.03
CA GLU A 114 -5.78 12.80 -14.99
C GLU A 114 -5.19 13.64 -13.84
N ASN A 115 -4.63 12.98 -12.81
CA ASN A 115 -3.93 13.64 -11.70
C ASN A 115 -2.45 13.90 -12.02
N TRP A 116 -1.96 13.46 -13.17
CA TRP A 116 -0.59 13.68 -13.59
C TRP A 116 -0.35 15.12 -14.04
N LYS A 117 0.91 15.53 -14.08
CA LYS A 117 1.28 16.84 -14.65
C LYS A 117 0.98 16.85 -16.15
N GLU A 118 0.21 17.83 -16.61
CA GLU A 118 -0.15 18.02 -18.03
C GLU A 118 -0.69 16.73 -18.70
N PRO A 119 -1.78 16.12 -18.18
CA PRO A 119 -2.24 14.81 -18.68
C PRO A 119 -2.62 14.82 -20.18
N ALA A 120 -3.20 15.92 -20.66
CA ALA A 120 -3.53 16.09 -22.08
C ALA A 120 -2.28 16.00 -22.98
N GLU A 121 -1.17 16.57 -22.53
CA GLU A 121 0.07 16.55 -23.30
C GLU A 121 0.73 15.16 -23.26
N VAL A 122 0.63 14.42 -22.12
CA VAL A 122 1.06 13.01 -22.04
C VAL A 122 0.34 12.16 -23.11
N MET A 123 -0.99 12.26 -23.16
CA MET A 123 -1.83 11.48 -24.08
C MET A 123 -1.64 11.87 -25.56
N LYS A 124 -1.18 13.09 -25.84
CA LYS A 124 -0.86 13.55 -27.17
C LYS A 124 0.53 13.11 -27.64
N LEU A 125 1.49 12.98 -26.73
CA LEU A 125 2.89 12.68 -27.05
C LEU A 125 3.17 11.19 -27.24
N ALA A 126 2.29 10.30 -26.74
CA ALA A 126 2.48 8.85 -26.82
C ALA A 126 1.14 8.11 -26.94
N HIS A 127 1.15 6.98 -27.64
CA HIS A 127 0.10 5.97 -27.57
C HIS A 127 0.13 5.33 -26.18
N ILE A 128 -1.01 5.06 -25.58
CA ILE A 128 -1.08 4.46 -24.24
C ILE A 128 -1.38 2.97 -24.36
N LEU A 129 -0.49 2.13 -23.85
CA LEU A 129 -0.71 0.69 -23.73
C LEU A 129 -1.02 0.32 -22.29
N CYS A 130 -2.26 -0.10 -22.01
CA CYS A 130 -2.72 -0.38 -20.68
C CYS A 130 -2.80 -1.90 -20.44
N ALA A 131 -2.11 -2.36 -19.40
CA ALA A 131 -2.22 -3.74 -18.92
C ALA A 131 -3.39 -3.88 -17.92
N PRO A 132 -4.23 -4.92 -18.03
CA PRO A 132 -5.33 -5.16 -17.12
C PRO A 132 -4.81 -5.50 -15.72
N ARG A 133 -5.56 -5.12 -14.69
CA ARG A 133 -5.27 -5.47 -13.29
C ARG A 133 -6.52 -5.98 -12.58
N TYR A 134 -6.33 -6.97 -11.74
CA TYR A 134 -7.38 -7.43 -10.84
C TYR A 134 -7.57 -6.41 -9.69
N PRO A 135 -8.80 -6.05 -9.24
CA PRO A 135 -10.08 -6.63 -9.66
C PRO A 135 -10.89 -5.82 -10.70
N SER A 136 -10.29 -4.90 -11.48
CA SER A 136 -11.06 -4.13 -12.46
C SER A 136 -11.81 -5.04 -13.45
N THR A 137 -12.98 -4.63 -13.88
CA THR A 137 -13.74 -5.33 -14.92
C THR A 137 -13.40 -4.74 -16.30
N LEU A 138 -13.48 -5.58 -17.34
CA LEU A 138 -13.30 -5.12 -18.72
C LEU A 138 -14.24 -3.94 -19.07
N LEU A 139 -15.45 -3.93 -18.50
CA LEU A 139 -16.40 -2.85 -18.72
C LEU A 139 -15.95 -1.53 -18.11
N GLU A 140 -15.43 -1.55 -16.89
CA GLU A 140 -14.92 -0.35 -16.23
C GLU A 140 -13.71 0.22 -16.96
N ASP A 141 -12.79 -0.66 -17.40
CA ASP A 141 -11.60 -0.26 -18.15
C ASP A 141 -12.00 0.35 -19.53
N GLU A 142 -12.98 -0.24 -20.24
CA GLU A 142 -13.49 0.29 -21.51
C GLU A 142 -14.20 1.65 -21.33
N LEU A 143 -15.01 1.81 -20.27
CA LEU A 143 -15.63 3.10 -19.95
C LEU A 143 -14.58 4.16 -19.63
N ARG A 144 -13.54 3.79 -18.89
CA ARG A 144 -12.43 4.70 -18.57
C ARG A 144 -11.69 5.14 -19.83
N ARG A 145 -11.38 4.19 -20.73
CA ARG A 145 -10.77 4.48 -22.02
C ARG A 145 -11.63 5.47 -22.81
N GLY A 146 -12.91 5.17 -23.04
CA GLY A 146 -13.81 6.04 -23.80
C GLY A 146 -13.85 7.48 -23.27
N ASN A 147 -13.93 7.64 -21.94
CA ASN A 147 -13.93 8.96 -21.31
C ASN A 147 -12.61 9.75 -21.60
N LEU A 148 -11.47 9.07 -21.60
CA LEU A 148 -10.17 9.71 -21.86
C LEU A 148 -9.98 10.02 -23.35
N GLU A 149 -10.41 9.14 -24.25
CA GLU A 149 -10.41 9.36 -25.70
C GLU A 149 -11.29 10.54 -26.07
N ASP A 150 -12.52 10.61 -25.55
CA ASP A 150 -13.46 11.70 -25.80
C ASP A 150 -12.94 13.05 -25.27
N LYS A 151 -12.35 13.05 -24.08
CA LYS A 151 -11.93 14.29 -23.41
C LYS A 151 -10.60 14.84 -23.93
N TYR A 152 -9.65 13.97 -24.25
CA TYR A 152 -8.27 14.36 -24.54
C TYR A 152 -7.80 13.98 -25.95
N GLY A 153 -8.61 13.25 -26.74
CA GLY A 153 -8.19 12.68 -28.02
C GLY A 153 -7.07 11.65 -27.84
N ALA A 154 -7.06 10.94 -26.70
CA ALA A 154 -6.05 9.94 -26.40
C ALA A 154 -6.15 8.74 -27.35
N ASP A 155 -5.03 8.06 -27.59
CA ASP A 155 -5.00 6.77 -28.29
C ASP A 155 -4.60 5.68 -27.31
N ILE A 156 -5.60 4.89 -26.84
CA ILE A 156 -5.46 3.94 -25.73
C ILE A 156 -5.79 2.54 -26.19
N HIS A 157 -4.87 1.61 -25.98
CA HIS A 157 -5.04 0.20 -26.31
C HIS A 157 -4.81 -0.69 -25.09
N PHE A 158 -5.61 -1.75 -24.92
CA PHE A 158 -5.41 -2.75 -23.88
C PHE A 158 -4.49 -3.88 -24.34
N ILE A 159 -3.52 -4.22 -23.51
CA ILE A 159 -2.64 -5.37 -23.68
C ILE A 159 -3.43 -6.64 -23.29
N LYS A 160 -3.54 -7.60 -24.20
CA LYS A 160 -4.19 -8.88 -23.93
C LYS A 160 -3.24 -9.77 -23.10
N MET A 161 -3.52 -9.88 -21.84
CA MET A 161 -2.80 -10.73 -20.88
C MET A 161 -3.68 -11.05 -19.68
N ASP A 162 -3.34 -12.12 -18.95
CA ASP A 162 -4.01 -12.42 -17.69
C ASP A 162 -3.67 -11.37 -16.65
N PRO A 163 -4.65 -10.87 -15.87
CA PRO A 163 -4.42 -9.88 -14.83
C PRO A 163 -3.46 -10.42 -13.76
N MET A 164 -2.41 -9.69 -13.48
CA MET A 164 -1.48 -10.08 -12.42
C MET A 164 -1.91 -9.52 -11.06
N ARG A 165 -1.86 -10.40 -10.05
CA ARG A 165 -2.23 -10.09 -8.66
C ARG A 165 -1.05 -9.62 -7.80
N VAL A 166 0.06 -9.23 -8.42
CA VAL A 166 1.29 -8.88 -7.72
C VAL A 166 1.71 -7.45 -7.99
N SER A 167 2.25 -6.81 -6.98
CA SER A 167 2.87 -5.49 -7.07
C SER A 167 4.26 -5.51 -6.42
N SER A 168 5.11 -4.53 -6.74
CA SER A 168 6.39 -4.38 -6.05
C SER A 168 6.21 -4.22 -4.52
N GLU A 169 5.12 -3.60 -4.09
CA GLU A 169 4.78 -3.44 -2.69
C GLU A 169 4.47 -4.79 -2.02
N SER A 170 3.58 -5.61 -2.63
CA SER A 170 3.28 -6.93 -2.09
C SER A 170 4.51 -7.86 -2.06
N ILE A 171 5.40 -7.75 -3.04
CA ILE A 171 6.67 -8.50 -3.04
C ILE A 171 7.58 -8.05 -1.90
N ARG A 172 7.73 -6.74 -1.67
CA ARG A 172 8.51 -6.25 -0.52
C ARG A 172 7.94 -6.72 0.79
N ALA A 173 6.61 -6.70 0.93
CA ALA A 173 5.93 -7.24 2.11
C ALA A 173 6.26 -8.73 2.32
N MET A 174 6.17 -9.55 1.25
CA MET A 174 6.55 -10.97 1.30
C MET A 174 8.00 -11.15 1.74
N LEU A 175 8.95 -10.43 1.12
CA LEU A 175 10.38 -10.50 1.47
C LEU A 175 10.63 -10.11 2.92
N LYS A 176 10.03 -9.01 3.38
CA LYS A 176 10.14 -8.53 4.77
C LYS A 176 9.50 -9.46 5.79
N CYS A 177 8.48 -10.20 5.38
CA CYS A 177 7.86 -11.22 6.22
C CYS A 177 8.56 -12.59 6.13
N GLY A 178 9.64 -12.72 5.34
CA GLY A 178 10.36 -13.97 5.15
C GLY A 178 9.54 -15.03 4.40
N GLN A 179 8.63 -14.62 3.53
CA GLN A 179 7.81 -15.53 2.73
C GLN A 179 8.61 -16.00 1.51
N GLU A 180 8.82 -17.30 1.40
CA GLU A 180 9.56 -17.90 0.29
C GLU A 180 8.81 -17.75 -1.04
N GLU A 181 7.50 -17.59 -1.03
CA GLU A 181 6.65 -17.40 -2.21
C GLU A 181 7.01 -16.15 -3.02
N ALA A 182 7.78 -15.22 -2.47
CA ALA A 182 8.30 -14.06 -3.21
C ALA A 182 9.09 -14.47 -4.46
N VAL A 183 9.75 -15.66 -4.45
CA VAL A 183 10.50 -16.23 -5.59
C VAL A 183 9.58 -16.48 -6.80
N ASP A 184 8.30 -16.82 -6.59
CA ASP A 184 7.37 -17.10 -7.67
C ASP A 184 7.06 -15.86 -8.53
N TYR A 185 7.24 -14.68 -7.97
CA TYR A 185 6.94 -13.40 -8.61
C TYR A 185 8.15 -12.65 -9.14
N LEU A 186 9.37 -13.08 -8.76
CA LEU A 186 10.61 -12.44 -9.17
C LEU A 186 11.33 -13.27 -10.26
N PRO A 187 12.00 -12.63 -11.24
CA PRO A 187 13.03 -13.34 -12.03
C PRO A 187 14.08 -13.91 -11.08
N GLU A 188 14.53 -15.13 -11.32
CA GLU A 188 15.48 -15.85 -10.46
C GLU A 188 16.73 -15.01 -10.16
N ALA A 189 17.36 -14.43 -11.18
CA ALA A 189 18.54 -13.58 -11.02
C ALA A 189 18.27 -12.32 -10.15
N VAL A 190 17.04 -11.81 -10.11
CA VAL A 190 16.66 -10.68 -9.24
C VAL A 190 16.47 -11.17 -7.80
N PHE A 191 15.88 -12.33 -7.62
CA PHE A 191 15.73 -12.93 -6.29
C PHE A 191 17.08 -13.17 -5.64
N ASP A 192 18.03 -13.79 -6.38
CA ASP A 192 19.38 -14.03 -5.92
C ASP A 192 20.12 -12.72 -5.59
N TYR A 193 19.99 -11.70 -6.46
CA TYR A 193 20.57 -10.39 -6.26
C TYR A 193 20.04 -9.72 -4.97
N ILE A 194 18.74 -9.79 -4.71
CA ILE A 194 18.11 -9.27 -3.49
C ILE A 194 18.72 -9.92 -2.24
N HIS A 195 18.91 -11.23 -2.25
CA HIS A 195 19.50 -11.98 -1.14
C HIS A 195 21.00 -11.67 -0.94
N GLU A 196 21.79 -11.65 -2.01
CA GLU A 196 23.22 -11.34 -1.97
C GLU A 196 23.47 -9.92 -1.42
N HIS A 197 22.70 -8.95 -1.89
CA HIS A 197 22.82 -7.54 -1.48
C HIS A 197 22.02 -7.19 -0.22
N LYS A 198 21.32 -8.17 0.39
CA LYS A 198 20.49 -7.99 1.58
C LYS A 198 19.46 -6.86 1.44
N LEU A 199 18.86 -6.74 0.27
CA LEU A 199 17.79 -5.77 0.01
C LEU A 199 16.49 -6.25 0.66
N TYR A 200 15.63 -5.31 1.07
CA TYR A 200 14.35 -5.60 1.73
C TYR A 200 14.48 -6.59 2.90
N PRO A 201 15.34 -6.30 3.91
CA PRO A 201 15.65 -7.25 4.98
C PRO A 201 14.39 -7.68 5.72
N ALA A 202 14.33 -8.94 6.11
CA ALA A 202 13.21 -9.49 6.85
C ALA A 202 13.02 -8.77 8.20
N ILE A 203 11.75 -8.52 8.55
CA ILE A 203 11.36 -7.94 9.84
C ILE A 203 11.46 -9.01 10.91
N ASP A 204 12.35 -8.81 11.87
CA ASP A 204 12.47 -9.68 13.02
C ASP A 204 11.36 -9.38 14.04
N ARG A 205 10.20 -10.06 13.88
CA ARG A 205 9.07 -9.92 14.81
C ARG A 205 9.42 -10.33 16.23
N GLN A 206 10.38 -11.25 16.42
CA GLN A 206 10.81 -11.66 17.74
C GLN A 206 11.57 -10.53 18.45
N ALA A 207 12.49 -9.87 17.75
CA ALA A 207 13.16 -8.68 18.27
C ALA A 207 12.18 -7.54 18.58
N ILE A 208 11.14 -7.35 17.77
CA ILE A 208 10.07 -6.39 18.06
C ILE A 208 9.33 -6.76 19.35
N ARG A 209 8.94 -8.03 19.51
CA ARG A 209 8.26 -8.50 20.74
C ARG A 209 9.13 -8.27 21.99
N GLU A 210 10.42 -8.57 21.92
CA GLU A 210 11.35 -8.34 23.03
C GLU A 210 11.46 -6.87 23.39
N LYS A 211 11.55 -5.99 22.40
CA LYS A 211 11.57 -4.54 22.59
C LYS A 211 10.26 -4.04 23.20
N LEU A 212 9.11 -4.48 22.70
CA LEU A 212 7.80 -4.10 23.25
C LEU A 212 7.62 -4.64 24.68
N ARG A 213 8.09 -5.85 24.97
CA ARG A 213 8.08 -6.41 26.32
C ARG A 213 8.87 -5.56 27.32
N GLY A 214 9.93 -4.91 26.86
CA GLY A 214 10.76 -4.02 27.71
C GLY A 214 10.12 -2.66 27.97
N ILE A 215 9.21 -2.19 27.12
CA ILE A 215 8.63 -0.84 27.22
C ILE A 215 7.15 -0.81 27.62
N LEU A 216 6.38 -1.86 27.34
CA LEU A 216 4.96 -1.93 27.68
C LEU A 216 4.76 -2.51 29.09
N LYS A 217 3.69 -2.08 29.78
CA LYS A 217 3.25 -2.72 31.02
C LYS A 217 2.89 -4.19 30.72
N PRO A 218 3.14 -5.14 31.67
CA PRO A 218 2.91 -6.57 31.42
C PRO A 218 1.51 -6.92 30.88
N SER A 219 0.46 -6.29 31.41
CA SER A 219 -0.91 -6.50 30.95
C SER A 219 -1.12 -5.98 29.52
N ARG A 220 -0.48 -4.85 29.15
CA ARG A 220 -0.55 -4.30 27.81
C ARG A 220 0.23 -5.15 26.81
N TYR A 221 1.39 -5.66 27.22
CA TYR A 221 2.15 -6.60 26.39
C TYR A 221 1.36 -7.89 26.12
N LEU A 222 0.71 -8.46 27.13
CA LEU A 222 -0.15 -9.63 26.96
C LEU A 222 -1.30 -9.37 25.99
N HIS A 223 -1.96 -8.22 26.14
CA HIS A 223 -2.99 -7.74 25.19
C HIS A 223 -2.42 -7.62 23.77
N THR A 224 -1.28 -6.97 23.59
CA THR A 224 -0.64 -6.79 22.27
C THR A 224 -0.36 -8.13 21.58
N VAL A 225 0.16 -9.14 22.30
CA VAL A 225 0.35 -10.50 21.77
C VAL A 225 -1.00 -11.18 21.48
N GLY A 226 -2.02 -10.93 22.29
CA GLY A 226 -3.39 -11.37 22.02
C GLY A 226 -3.95 -10.83 20.73
N VAL A 227 -3.76 -9.52 20.46
CA VAL A 227 -4.17 -8.86 19.21
C VAL A 227 -3.40 -9.39 18.02
N GLU A 228 -2.07 -9.55 18.12
CA GLU A 228 -1.24 -10.15 17.08
C GLU A 228 -1.80 -11.50 16.61
N ASN A 229 -2.05 -12.41 17.56
CA ASN A 229 -2.54 -13.76 17.23
C ASN A 229 -3.98 -13.73 16.69
N THR A 230 -4.86 -12.92 17.27
CA THR A 230 -6.24 -12.77 16.83
C THR A 230 -6.31 -12.22 15.41
N ALA A 231 -5.52 -11.19 15.11
CA ALA A 231 -5.43 -10.60 13.79
C ALA A 231 -4.94 -11.62 12.73
N ALA A 232 -3.91 -12.42 13.03
CA ALA A 232 -3.45 -13.48 12.15
C ALA A 232 -4.55 -14.53 11.86
N CYS A 233 -5.31 -14.95 12.89
CA CYS A 233 -6.42 -15.88 12.73
C CYS A 233 -7.55 -15.32 11.87
N LEU A 234 -7.89 -14.03 12.04
CA LEU A 234 -8.90 -13.36 11.22
C LEU A 234 -8.42 -13.15 9.79
N ALA A 235 -7.15 -12.81 9.59
CA ALA A 235 -6.55 -12.70 8.27
C ALA A 235 -6.64 -14.02 7.51
N MET A 236 -6.29 -15.15 8.14
CA MET A 236 -6.46 -16.49 7.58
C MET A 236 -7.93 -16.77 7.21
N ARG A 237 -8.87 -16.39 8.08
CA ARG A 237 -10.31 -16.60 7.86
C ARG A 237 -10.86 -15.82 6.65
N TYR A 238 -10.37 -14.58 6.45
CA TYR A 238 -10.90 -13.65 5.44
C TYR A 238 -10.02 -13.49 4.21
N GLY A 239 -8.91 -14.23 4.12
CA GLY A 239 -8.01 -14.20 2.96
C GLY A 239 -7.13 -12.95 2.88
N ALA A 240 -6.88 -12.29 4.03
CA ALA A 240 -5.86 -11.25 4.13
C ALA A 240 -4.48 -11.84 4.41
N ASP A 241 -3.43 -11.04 4.25
CA ASP A 241 -2.06 -11.45 4.58
C ASP A 241 -1.90 -11.62 6.11
N MET A 242 -1.65 -12.85 6.54
CA MET A 242 -1.50 -13.22 7.97
C MET A 242 -0.29 -12.54 8.62
N ASN A 243 0.79 -12.33 7.87
CA ASN A 243 2.02 -11.74 8.41
C ASN A 243 1.87 -10.23 8.59
N LEU A 244 1.22 -9.55 7.65
CA LEU A 244 0.88 -8.13 7.77
C LEU A 244 -0.12 -7.89 8.91
N ALA A 245 -1.12 -8.75 9.05
CA ALA A 245 -2.08 -8.66 10.13
C ALA A 245 -1.43 -8.89 11.50
N ALA A 246 -0.57 -9.92 11.63
CA ALA A 246 0.19 -10.15 12.84
C ALA A 246 1.10 -8.96 13.18
N LEU A 247 1.78 -8.40 12.20
CA LEU A 247 2.67 -7.26 12.37
C LEU A 247 1.92 -5.99 12.82
N ALA A 248 0.81 -5.68 12.17
CA ALA A 248 -0.06 -4.57 12.56
C ALA A 248 -0.62 -4.75 13.97
N GLY A 249 -1.09 -5.96 14.29
CA GLY A 249 -1.56 -6.31 15.64
C GLY A 249 -0.48 -6.21 16.71
N LEU A 250 0.76 -6.62 16.40
CA LEU A 250 1.90 -6.48 17.31
C LEU A 250 2.26 -5.01 17.58
N LEU A 251 2.08 -4.12 16.62
CA LEU A 251 2.51 -2.72 16.69
C LEU A 251 1.38 -1.72 16.98
N HIS A 252 0.09 -2.14 16.97
CA HIS A 252 -1.03 -1.20 17.10
C HIS A 252 -0.94 -0.28 18.33
N ASP A 253 -0.45 -0.81 19.44
CA ASP A 253 -0.34 -0.13 20.74
C ASP A 253 1.13 0.24 21.10
N CYS A 254 2.06 0.28 20.16
CA CYS A 254 3.49 0.50 20.45
C CYS A 254 3.79 1.89 21.07
N ALA A 255 2.87 2.85 21.00
CA ALA A 255 2.95 4.16 21.65
C ALA A 255 2.08 4.29 22.91
N LYS A 256 1.36 3.24 23.34
CA LYS A 256 0.35 3.29 24.43
C LYS A 256 0.93 3.42 25.85
N ASN A 257 2.22 3.29 26.00
CA ASN A 257 2.91 3.45 27.29
C ASN A 257 3.19 4.90 27.66
N LEU A 258 2.99 5.84 26.72
CA LEU A 258 3.22 7.27 26.91
C LEU A 258 2.07 7.93 27.68
N SER A 259 2.38 8.94 28.50
CA SER A 259 1.36 9.80 29.13
C SER A 259 0.69 10.70 28.08
N ASN A 260 -0.43 11.33 28.45
CA ASN A 260 -1.13 12.27 27.57
C ASN A 260 -0.23 13.45 27.16
N GLU A 261 0.59 13.95 28.07
CA GLU A 261 1.53 15.03 27.83
C GLU A 261 2.64 14.59 26.84
N GLU A 262 3.16 13.38 27.02
CA GLU A 262 4.18 12.82 26.12
C GLU A 262 3.61 12.53 24.74
N LEU A 263 2.39 11.97 24.64
CA LEU A 263 1.71 11.75 23.35
C LEU A 263 1.56 13.05 22.57
N LEU A 264 1.10 14.12 23.24
CA LEU A 264 0.94 15.43 22.62
C LEU A 264 2.27 16.04 22.19
N ALA A 265 3.29 16.01 23.09
CA ALA A 265 4.61 16.56 22.82
C ALA A 265 5.34 15.86 21.67
N GLU A 266 5.33 14.51 21.66
CA GLU A 266 5.95 13.74 20.59
C GLU A 266 5.22 13.92 19.26
N SER A 267 3.86 13.96 19.27
CA SER A 267 3.08 14.21 18.05
C SER A 267 3.38 15.60 17.46
N GLN A 268 3.48 16.64 18.29
CA GLN A 268 3.87 17.98 17.85
C GLN A 268 5.31 18.02 17.31
N LYS A 269 6.26 17.39 17.99
CA LYS A 269 7.66 17.28 17.58
C LYS A 269 7.80 16.67 16.20
N TYR A 270 7.01 15.63 15.89
CA TYR A 270 7.03 14.98 14.59
C TYR A 270 6.05 15.58 13.58
N ARG A 271 5.39 16.70 13.93
CA ARG A 271 4.44 17.43 13.07
C ARG A 271 3.29 16.56 12.56
N LEU A 272 2.81 15.64 13.40
CA LEU A 272 1.62 14.89 13.10
C LEU A 272 0.40 15.81 13.15
N GLU A 273 -0.58 15.54 12.29
CA GLU A 273 -1.86 16.26 12.32
C GLU A 273 -2.62 15.93 13.60
N ILE A 274 -2.98 16.95 14.38
CA ILE A 274 -3.67 16.81 15.67
C ILE A 274 -5.00 17.53 15.58
N SER A 275 -6.09 16.79 15.68
CA SER A 275 -7.45 17.35 15.71
C SER A 275 -7.76 18.06 17.04
N GLU A 276 -8.84 18.86 17.08
CA GLU A 276 -9.29 19.52 18.32
C GLU A 276 -9.74 18.51 19.39
N VAL A 277 -10.32 17.36 18.99
CA VAL A 277 -10.67 16.29 19.93
C VAL A 277 -9.43 15.64 20.50
N GLU A 278 -8.42 15.35 19.66
CA GLU A 278 -7.14 14.76 20.11
C GLU A 278 -6.35 15.70 21.04
N LYS A 279 -6.46 17.03 20.88
CA LYS A 279 -5.88 17.99 21.84
C LYS A 279 -6.50 17.87 23.23
N ARG A 280 -7.82 17.64 23.30
CA ARG A 280 -8.55 17.46 24.55
C ARG A 280 -8.43 16.05 25.10
N GLN A 281 -8.25 15.04 24.23
CA GLN A 281 -8.12 13.63 24.54
C GLN A 281 -6.84 13.04 23.91
N PRO A 282 -5.65 13.41 24.40
CA PRO A 282 -4.38 13.03 23.77
C PRO A 282 -4.15 11.53 23.70
N PHE A 283 -4.84 10.72 24.52
CA PHE A 283 -4.75 9.27 24.45
C PHE A 283 -5.14 8.70 23.07
N LEU A 284 -5.94 9.41 22.27
CA LEU A 284 -6.29 9.00 20.90
C LEU A 284 -5.08 9.08 19.94
N LEU A 285 -4.11 9.93 20.23
CA LEU A 285 -2.90 10.09 19.41
C LEU A 285 -2.01 8.86 19.35
N HIS A 286 -2.21 7.87 20.27
CA HIS A 286 -1.36 6.67 20.23
C HIS A 286 -1.46 5.88 18.92
N GLY A 287 -2.57 5.93 18.19
CA GLY A 287 -2.71 5.32 16.87
C GLY A 287 -1.80 6.01 15.85
N LYS A 288 -1.94 7.31 15.66
CA LYS A 288 -1.12 8.11 14.74
C LYS A 288 0.37 8.09 15.09
N LEU A 289 0.70 8.28 16.37
CA LEU A 289 2.08 8.20 16.85
C LEU A 289 2.63 6.79 16.78
N GLY A 290 1.79 5.78 17.00
CA GLY A 290 2.12 4.36 16.83
C GLY A 290 2.50 4.03 15.40
N ALA A 291 1.73 4.48 14.42
CA ALA A 291 2.06 4.34 13.00
C ALA A 291 3.37 5.05 12.65
N PHE A 292 3.58 6.27 13.15
CA PHE A 292 4.86 6.96 12.99
C PHE A 292 6.03 6.17 13.61
N TYR A 293 5.86 5.58 14.79
CA TYR A 293 6.87 4.74 15.42
C TYR A 293 7.08 3.43 14.66
N ALA A 294 6.00 2.79 14.18
CA ALA A 294 6.11 1.60 13.33
C ALA A 294 7.00 1.88 12.13
N LYS A 295 6.80 2.99 11.44
CA LYS A 295 7.62 3.42 10.30
C LYS A 295 9.06 3.72 10.71
N ASN A 296 9.27 4.59 11.68
CA ASN A 296 10.59 5.21 11.93
C ASN A 296 11.46 4.45 12.96
N LYS A 297 10.85 3.66 13.85
CA LYS A 297 11.59 2.92 14.91
C LYS A 297 11.62 1.40 14.66
N TYR A 298 10.67 0.89 13.84
CA TYR A 298 10.55 -0.54 13.56
C TYR A 298 10.72 -0.88 12.08
N GLY A 299 10.87 0.13 11.20
CA GLY A 299 11.15 -0.06 9.78
C GLY A 299 9.99 -0.61 8.97
N ILE A 300 8.76 -0.38 9.42
CA ILE A 300 7.54 -0.78 8.73
C ILE A 300 7.19 0.31 7.72
N ASP A 301 7.02 -0.06 6.48
CA ASP A 301 6.74 0.86 5.39
C ASP A 301 5.56 0.42 4.50
N GLU A 302 4.84 -0.61 4.93
CA GLU A 302 3.61 -1.07 4.31
C GLU A 302 2.45 -0.15 4.75
N ASP A 303 1.96 0.67 3.79
CA ASP A 303 0.93 1.67 4.07
C ASP A 303 -0.31 1.05 4.73
N GLY A 304 -0.76 -0.13 4.27
CA GLY A 304 -1.89 -0.82 4.90
C GLY A 304 -1.67 -1.20 6.37
N VAL A 305 -0.42 -1.52 6.78
CA VAL A 305 -0.08 -1.76 8.20
C VAL A 305 -0.11 -0.46 8.98
N LEU A 306 0.45 0.62 8.42
CA LEU A 306 0.47 1.93 9.07
C LEU A 306 -0.94 2.50 9.23
N ASP A 307 -1.80 2.35 8.23
CA ASP A 307 -3.21 2.76 8.28
C ASP A 307 -3.97 1.96 9.33
N ALA A 308 -3.80 0.63 9.37
CA ALA A 308 -4.43 -0.21 10.37
C ALA A 308 -4.01 0.17 11.80
N ILE A 309 -2.73 0.54 12.02
CA ILE A 309 -2.26 1.06 13.31
C ILE A 309 -2.88 2.43 13.60
N THR A 310 -2.96 3.33 12.61
CA THR A 310 -3.52 4.66 12.79
C THR A 310 -4.97 4.62 13.23
N TRP A 311 -5.78 3.79 12.59
CA TRP A 311 -7.22 3.80 12.71
C TRP A 311 -7.80 2.73 13.64
N HIS A 312 -6.97 1.92 14.31
CA HIS A 312 -7.46 0.81 15.14
C HIS A 312 -8.38 1.22 16.29
N THR A 313 -8.33 2.47 16.75
CA THR A 313 -9.15 2.97 17.88
C THR A 313 -10.47 3.58 17.42
N THR A 314 -10.44 4.43 16.41
CA THR A 314 -11.60 5.21 15.96
C THR A 314 -12.30 4.60 14.76
N GLY A 315 -11.55 3.87 13.93
CA GLY A 315 -11.95 3.52 12.58
C GLY A 315 -12.06 4.77 11.67
N HIS A 316 -12.43 4.55 10.42
CA HIS A 316 -12.85 5.56 9.45
C HIS A 316 -13.81 4.95 8.42
N PRO A 317 -14.65 5.74 7.72
CA PRO A 317 -15.49 5.22 6.64
C PRO A 317 -14.66 4.54 5.54
N GLY A 318 -15.06 3.32 5.15
CA GLY A 318 -14.39 2.60 4.07
C GLY A 318 -13.09 1.90 4.46
N MET A 319 -12.91 1.50 5.73
CA MET A 319 -11.75 0.69 6.16
C MET A 319 -11.47 -0.46 5.20
N SER A 320 -10.20 -0.68 4.89
CA SER A 320 -9.70 -1.87 4.21
C SER A 320 -9.92 -3.14 5.04
N LEU A 321 -9.79 -4.31 4.43
CA LEU A 321 -9.91 -5.58 5.15
C LEU A 321 -8.90 -5.69 6.31
N LEU A 322 -7.67 -5.21 6.14
CA LEU A 322 -6.66 -5.25 7.20
C LEU A 322 -7.03 -4.31 8.36
N GLU A 323 -7.52 -3.12 8.07
CA GLU A 323 -7.99 -2.17 9.10
C GLU A 323 -9.18 -2.73 9.87
N GLU A 324 -10.19 -3.32 9.19
CA GLU A 324 -11.32 -4.01 9.84
C GLU A 324 -10.83 -5.12 10.78
N ILE A 325 -9.84 -5.92 10.34
CA ILE A 325 -9.25 -7.01 11.14
C ILE A 325 -8.56 -6.47 12.39
N ILE A 326 -7.74 -5.42 12.28
CA ILE A 326 -7.01 -4.89 13.45
C ILE A 326 -7.97 -4.20 14.41
N PHE A 327 -8.91 -3.40 13.90
CA PHE A 327 -9.95 -2.75 14.69
C PHE A 327 -10.74 -3.76 15.54
N ILE A 328 -11.14 -4.88 14.95
CA ILE A 328 -11.91 -5.90 15.66
C ILE A 328 -11.03 -6.77 16.55
N ALA A 329 -9.79 -7.09 16.14
CA ALA A 329 -8.88 -7.91 16.91
C ALA A 329 -8.51 -7.26 18.26
N ASP A 330 -8.28 -5.93 18.26
CA ASP A 330 -8.09 -5.17 19.50
C ASP A 330 -9.29 -5.30 20.43
N TYR A 331 -10.51 -5.26 19.90
CA TYR A 331 -11.73 -5.34 20.70
C TYR A 331 -11.98 -6.74 21.30
N ILE A 332 -11.66 -7.83 20.58
CA ILE A 332 -12.07 -9.19 20.93
C ILE A 332 -10.97 -10.11 21.47
N GLU A 333 -9.70 -9.67 21.49
CA GLU A 333 -8.59 -10.52 21.87
C GLU A 333 -8.83 -11.27 23.22
N PRO A 334 -8.23 -12.47 23.42
CA PRO A 334 -8.63 -13.37 24.53
C PRO A 334 -8.44 -12.81 25.94
N SER A 335 -7.45 -11.91 26.17
CA SER A 335 -7.20 -11.35 27.49
C SER A 335 -8.13 -10.19 27.88
N ARG A 336 -8.98 -9.74 26.92
CA ARG A 336 -9.95 -8.67 27.15
C ARG A 336 -10.97 -9.07 28.22
N ARG A 337 -11.16 -8.21 29.21
CA ARG A 337 -12.21 -8.41 30.23
C ARG A 337 -13.57 -8.49 29.55
N GLU A 338 -14.44 -9.33 30.11
CA GLU A 338 -15.80 -9.48 29.61
C GLU A 338 -16.56 -8.16 29.75
N ILE A 339 -17.15 -7.71 28.62
CA ILE A 339 -17.99 -6.54 28.53
C ILE A 339 -19.28 -6.92 27.79
N PRO A 340 -20.38 -6.17 27.95
CA PRO A 340 -21.65 -6.48 27.28
C PRO A 340 -21.49 -6.65 25.76
N GLY A 341 -21.99 -7.75 25.22
CA GLY A 341 -21.95 -8.07 23.78
C GLY A 341 -20.63 -8.67 23.27
N LEU A 342 -19.55 -8.72 24.06
CA LEU A 342 -18.25 -9.25 23.63
C LEU A 342 -18.32 -10.71 23.16
N SER A 343 -18.99 -11.57 23.90
CA SER A 343 -19.15 -12.98 23.55
C SER A 343 -19.93 -13.20 22.25
N GLU A 344 -20.87 -12.31 21.93
CA GLU A 344 -21.61 -12.31 20.67
C GLU A 344 -20.69 -11.89 19.51
N ILE A 345 -19.96 -10.80 19.65
CA ILE A 345 -19.03 -10.30 18.63
C ILE A 345 -17.92 -11.33 18.38
N ARG A 346 -17.38 -11.99 19.41
CA ARG A 346 -16.38 -13.08 19.26
C ARG A 346 -16.89 -14.25 18.41
N ARG A 347 -18.17 -14.57 18.44
CA ARG A 347 -18.78 -15.60 17.58
C ARG A 347 -19.05 -15.07 16.18
N LEU A 348 -19.58 -13.86 16.10
CA LEU A 348 -19.99 -13.26 14.85
C LEU A 348 -18.80 -12.93 13.94
N VAL A 349 -17.67 -12.51 14.49
CA VAL A 349 -16.50 -12.12 13.71
C VAL A 349 -15.98 -13.21 12.76
N PHE A 350 -16.18 -14.49 13.07
CA PHE A 350 -15.80 -15.59 12.18
C PHE A 350 -16.84 -15.90 11.10
N VAL A 351 -18.01 -15.27 11.15
CA VAL A 351 -19.13 -15.46 10.20
C VAL A 351 -19.28 -14.24 9.29
N ASN A 352 -19.31 -13.04 9.88
CA ASN A 352 -19.53 -11.78 9.18
C ASN A 352 -18.72 -10.68 9.84
N LEU A 353 -17.56 -10.36 9.26
CA LEU A 353 -16.63 -9.33 9.77
C LEU A 353 -17.30 -7.94 9.80
N THR A 354 -17.93 -7.55 8.69
CA THR A 354 -18.59 -6.24 8.56
C THR A 354 -19.66 -6.02 9.63
N GLU A 355 -20.46 -7.04 9.92
CA GLU A 355 -21.46 -6.96 10.99
C GLU A 355 -20.85 -6.93 12.39
N ALA A 356 -19.73 -7.65 12.61
CA ALA A 356 -18.99 -7.60 13.86
C ALA A 356 -18.40 -6.21 14.12
N VAL A 357 -17.83 -5.56 13.09
CA VAL A 357 -17.34 -4.17 13.15
C VAL A 357 -18.50 -3.22 13.50
N TYR A 358 -19.64 -3.34 12.84
CA TYR A 358 -20.83 -2.52 13.15
C TYR A 358 -21.27 -2.66 14.61
N LEU A 359 -21.39 -3.89 15.12
CA LEU A 359 -21.78 -4.13 16.52
C LEU A 359 -20.73 -3.60 17.50
N THR A 360 -19.46 -3.71 17.19
CA THR A 360 -18.38 -3.13 18.01
C THR A 360 -18.52 -1.62 18.08
N LEU A 361 -18.71 -0.94 16.96
CA LEU A 361 -18.93 0.51 16.90
C LEU A 361 -20.17 0.92 17.69
N LYS A 362 -21.26 0.18 17.54
CA LYS A 362 -22.52 0.41 18.28
C LYS A 362 -22.28 0.33 19.80
N ASN A 363 -21.63 -0.74 20.27
CA ASN A 363 -21.33 -0.92 21.67
C ASN A 363 -20.38 0.19 22.20
N THR A 364 -19.39 0.58 21.41
CA THR A 364 -18.48 1.69 21.74
C THR A 364 -19.23 3.00 21.88
N LEU A 365 -20.17 3.34 20.98
CA LEU A 365 -21.00 4.54 21.08
C LEU A 365 -21.93 4.50 22.28
N GLU A 366 -22.52 3.34 22.61
CA GLU A 366 -23.35 3.18 23.81
C GLU A 366 -22.54 3.37 25.10
N TYR A 367 -21.31 2.84 25.12
CA TYR A 367 -20.38 3.06 26.24
C TYR A 367 -20.02 4.54 26.41
N LEU A 368 -19.59 5.21 25.32
CA LEU A 368 -19.20 6.63 25.33
C LEU A 368 -20.35 7.57 25.71
N LYS A 369 -21.61 7.24 25.36
CA LYS A 369 -22.79 8.02 25.81
C LYS A 369 -22.99 8.01 27.32
N ASN A 370 -22.55 6.94 27.97
CA ASN A 370 -22.68 6.77 29.42
C ASN A 370 -21.43 7.26 30.19
N ASP A 371 -20.33 7.52 29.46
CA ASP A 371 -19.08 8.05 30.04
C ASP A 371 -19.05 9.58 29.84
N THR A 372 -19.33 10.31 30.92
CA THR A 372 -19.37 11.79 30.91
C THR A 372 -17.99 12.45 30.79
N GLN A 373 -16.92 11.69 30.83
CA GLN A 373 -15.54 12.20 30.72
C GLN A 373 -14.93 12.05 29.34
N SER A 374 -15.50 11.19 28.51
CA SER A 374 -15.00 10.94 27.16
C SER A 374 -15.81 11.69 26.11
N GLU A 375 -15.12 12.43 25.26
CA GLU A 375 -15.72 13.09 24.08
C GLU A 375 -15.68 12.11 22.90
N LEU A 376 -16.76 12.07 22.13
CA LEU A 376 -16.86 11.21 20.96
C LEU A 376 -16.01 11.78 19.81
N ASP A 377 -15.06 10.98 19.30
CA ASP A 377 -14.34 11.33 18.08
C ASP A 377 -15.28 11.26 16.86
N PRO A 378 -15.30 12.28 16.00
CA PRO A 378 -16.15 12.30 14.81
C PRO A 378 -15.96 11.10 13.89
N HIS A 379 -14.74 10.63 13.70
CA HIS A 379 -14.45 9.45 12.87
C HIS A 379 -15.14 8.19 13.37
N THR A 380 -15.21 7.97 14.69
CA THR A 380 -15.93 6.83 15.26
C THR A 380 -17.43 6.87 14.91
N TYR A 381 -18.05 8.04 14.94
CA TYR A 381 -19.45 8.18 14.59
C TYR A 381 -19.70 8.05 13.08
N GLU A 382 -18.86 8.65 12.25
CA GLU A 382 -18.91 8.54 10.80
C GLU A 382 -18.70 7.10 10.35
N THR A 383 -17.76 6.38 10.98
CA THR A 383 -17.53 4.97 10.74
C THR A 383 -18.76 4.13 11.07
N TYR A 384 -19.40 4.39 12.21
CA TYR A 384 -20.64 3.72 12.58
C TYR A 384 -21.75 3.94 11.53
N LEU A 385 -21.93 5.18 11.06
CA LEU A 385 -22.94 5.48 10.04
C LEU A 385 -22.65 4.75 8.72
N TYR A 386 -21.39 4.76 8.29
CA TYR A 386 -20.96 4.03 7.10
C TYR A 386 -21.29 2.53 7.17
N TYR A 387 -20.95 1.86 8.28
CA TYR A 387 -21.23 0.42 8.44
C TYR A 387 -22.72 0.13 8.64
N LYS A 388 -23.46 1.04 9.24
CA LYS A 388 -24.90 0.96 9.34
C LYS A 388 -25.57 0.97 7.96
N GLU A 389 -25.19 1.93 7.12
CA GLU A 389 -25.70 2.04 5.74
C GLU A 389 -25.28 0.83 4.89
N LYS A 390 -24.01 0.41 4.96
CA LYS A 390 -23.46 -0.76 4.26
C LYS A 390 -24.25 -2.07 4.56
N LEU A 391 -24.85 -2.15 5.76
CA LEU A 391 -25.69 -3.28 6.19
C LEU A 391 -27.20 -3.06 5.96
N GLY A 392 -27.61 -1.93 5.43
CA GLY A 392 -29.02 -1.58 5.23
C GLY A 392 -29.82 -1.42 6.53
N LYS A 393 -29.21 -0.97 7.63
CA LYS A 393 -29.81 -0.85 8.99
C LYS A 393 -30.22 0.56 9.34
#